data_d4b26090920bdea8c13aa469f2ff7e7c
#
_entry.id   d4b26090920bdea8c13aa469f2ff7e7c
#
_cell.length_a   1.000
_cell.length_b   1.000
_cell.length_c   1.000
_cell.angle_alpha   90.00
_cell.angle_beta   90.00
_cell.angle_gamma   90.00
#
_symmetry.space_group_name_H-M   'P 1'
#
loop_
_entity.id
_entity.type
_entity.pdbx_description
1 polymer ?
#
loop_
_entity_poly.entity_id
_entity_poly.type
_entity_poly.pdbx_seq_one_letter_code
_entity_poly.pdbx_strand_id
1 'polypeptide(L)'
;MLSLDEDYQAWEEYPQHRWVFNKLEVALKLGYKAGPACVPLPKTSNTLFKAIIRPIYNLYGMGISAKVKTFRPMIDNEFIINHGYISPGHFWCEYFEGTHYSIDYKRTDQPKGSLWAWEPFCTMVGEKEENNLTKFTKWVSVNPPKWNLPRFISEIDNVEFLNIECIDDKIFEIHLRTGNDVLHGKPVGSKAIPIWDDEQYNIKILEEQGYTFKGNHHPDSFKYNAHGLLSDLRIGYMIK
;
A
#
# COMPACT_ATOMS: atom_id res chain seq x y z
N MET A 1 12.80 20.41 8.59
CA MET A 1 11.93 19.30 8.92
C MET A 1 12.50 18.08 8.24
N LEU A 2 12.77 16.97 8.98
CA LEU A 2 13.29 15.74 8.38
C LEU A 2 12.18 15.16 7.49
N SER A 3 12.44 14.93 6.22
CA SER A 3 11.52 14.14 5.40
C SER A 3 11.60 12.72 5.94
N LEU A 4 10.47 12.18 6.36
CA LEU A 4 10.40 10.78 6.76
C LEU A 4 10.26 9.95 5.48
N ASP A 5 11.22 9.07 5.26
CA ASP A 5 11.28 8.28 4.04
C ASP A 5 10.72 6.86 4.23
N GLU A 6 10.64 6.41 5.49
CA GLU A 6 10.25 5.04 5.82
C GLU A 6 9.22 4.98 6.96
N ASP A 7 8.36 3.96 6.95
CA ASP A 7 7.29 3.79 7.94
C ASP A 7 7.83 3.54 9.35
N TYR A 8 9.00 2.91 9.52
CA TYR A 8 9.59 2.73 10.84
C TYR A 8 10.01 4.06 11.48
N GLN A 9 10.45 5.05 10.69
CA GLN A 9 10.76 6.40 11.17
C GLN A 9 9.47 7.12 11.62
N ALA A 10 8.41 7.02 10.81
CA ALA A 10 7.11 7.58 11.16
C ALA A 10 6.47 6.88 12.38
N TRP A 11 6.71 5.59 12.57
CA TRP A 11 6.32 4.85 13.77
C TRP A 11 6.98 5.39 15.04
N GLU A 12 8.24 5.79 14.96
CA GLU A 12 8.99 6.38 16.09
C GLU A 12 8.55 7.83 16.33
N GLU A 13 8.40 8.62 15.27
CA GLU A 13 8.08 10.04 15.35
C GLU A 13 6.64 10.31 15.82
N TYR A 14 5.67 9.46 15.43
CA TYR A 14 4.25 9.66 15.72
C TYR A 14 3.64 8.55 16.59
N PRO A 15 4.08 8.38 17.85
CA PRO A 15 3.64 7.28 18.71
C PRO A 15 2.11 7.27 18.95
N GLN A 16 1.47 8.45 18.97
CA GLN A 16 0.02 8.62 19.15
C GLN A 16 -0.80 8.11 17.95
N HIS A 17 -0.17 7.97 16.79
CA HIS A 17 -0.81 7.54 15.55
C HIS A 17 -0.38 6.14 15.08
N ARG A 18 0.28 5.35 15.91
CA ARG A 18 0.73 3.97 15.56
C ARG A 18 -0.39 3.04 15.15
N TRP A 19 -1.64 3.34 15.54
CA TRP A 19 -2.82 2.60 15.10
C TRP A 19 -2.99 2.60 13.57
N VAL A 20 -2.49 3.62 12.87
CA VAL A 20 -2.54 3.72 11.39
C VAL A 20 -1.81 2.54 10.74
N PHE A 21 -0.73 2.06 11.34
CA PHE A 21 0.05 0.93 10.85
C PHE A 21 -0.58 -0.42 11.17
N ASN A 22 -1.63 -0.45 12.01
CA ASN A 22 -2.45 -1.64 12.27
C ASN A 22 -3.47 -1.80 11.14
N LYS A 23 -3.09 -2.54 10.09
CA LYS A 23 -3.92 -2.73 8.89
C LYS A 23 -5.27 -3.38 9.17
N LEU A 24 -5.36 -4.22 10.20
CA LEU A 24 -6.63 -4.79 10.65
C LEU A 24 -7.54 -3.71 11.28
N GLU A 25 -7.00 -2.87 12.16
CA GLU A 25 -7.74 -1.77 12.77
C GLU A 25 -8.26 -0.79 11.72
N VAL A 26 -7.40 -0.41 10.77
CA VAL A 26 -7.79 0.46 9.64
C VAL A 26 -8.91 -0.18 8.83
N ALA A 27 -8.81 -1.46 8.48
CA ALA A 27 -9.85 -2.17 7.75
C ALA A 27 -11.20 -2.19 8.50
N LEU A 28 -11.17 -2.40 9.81
CA LEU A 28 -12.37 -2.40 10.66
C LEU A 28 -12.97 -1.00 10.80
N LYS A 29 -12.16 0.05 10.96
CA LYS A 29 -12.62 1.46 10.97
C LYS A 29 -13.29 1.86 9.65
N LEU A 30 -12.84 1.27 8.53
CA LEU A 30 -13.43 1.46 7.20
C LEU A 30 -14.69 0.61 6.96
N GLY A 31 -15.06 -0.25 7.91
CA GLY A 31 -16.23 -1.12 7.80
C GLY A 31 -16.06 -2.33 6.88
N TYR A 32 -14.82 -2.69 6.55
CA TYR A 32 -14.54 -3.83 5.68
C TYR A 32 -14.77 -5.15 6.44
N LYS A 33 -15.11 -6.20 5.67
CA LYS A 33 -15.10 -7.56 6.19
C LYS A 33 -13.67 -7.98 6.42
N ALA A 34 -13.26 -8.03 7.67
CA ALA A 34 -11.90 -8.37 8.08
C ALA A 34 -11.90 -9.02 9.46
N GLY A 35 -10.88 -9.83 9.74
CA GLY A 35 -10.71 -10.44 11.05
C GLY A 35 -9.34 -11.09 11.22
N PRO A 36 -8.85 -11.22 12.47
CA PRO A 36 -7.61 -11.92 12.76
C PRO A 36 -7.73 -13.43 12.49
N ALA A 37 -6.63 -14.15 12.65
CA ALA A 37 -6.51 -15.57 12.36
C ALA A 37 -7.58 -16.47 13.00
N CYS A 38 -8.08 -16.07 14.18
CA CYS A 38 -9.05 -16.87 14.95
C CYS A 38 -10.52 -16.48 14.70
N VAL A 39 -10.79 -15.50 13.85
CA VAL A 39 -12.17 -15.06 13.53
C VAL A 39 -12.62 -15.71 12.22
N PRO A 40 -13.81 -16.35 12.21
CA PRO A 40 -14.33 -17.00 11.02
C PRO A 40 -14.65 -15.97 9.92
N LEU A 41 -14.55 -16.42 8.67
CA LEU A 41 -15.02 -15.68 7.51
C LEU A 41 -16.52 -15.44 7.58
N PRO A 42 -17.04 -14.35 6.96
CA PRO A 42 -18.48 -14.09 6.92
C PRO A 42 -19.23 -15.29 6.35
N LYS A 43 -20.32 -15.70 7.01
CA LYS A 43 -21.22 -16.72 6.48
C LYS A 43 -21.93 -16.12 5.27
N THR A 44 -21.48 -16.47 4.09
CA THR A 44 -22.16 -16.16 2.83
C THR A 44 -22.79 -17.46 2.30
N SER A 45 -24.08 -17.43 2.02
CA SER A 45 -24.77 -18.58 1.44
C SER A 45 -24.15 -18.93 0.09
N ASN A 46 -23.56 -20.11 -0.01
CA ASN A 46 -23.06 -20.76 -1.25
C ASN A 46 -22.08 -19.99 -2.15
N THR A 47 -21.53 -18.86 -1.74
CA THR A 47 -20.59 -18.09 -2.56
C THR A 47 -19.15 -18.24 -2.08
N LEU A 48 -18.24 -18.18 -3.03
CA LEU A 48 -16.81 -18.08 -2.76
C LEU A 48 -16.53 -16.69 -2.15
N PHE A 49 -15.65 -16.65 -1.15
CA PHE A 49 -15.18 -15.43 -0.52
C PHE A 49 -13.69 -15.25 -0.87
N LYS A 50 -13.39 -14.23 -1.68
CA LYS A 50 -12.01 -13.88 -2.04
C LYS A 50 -11.47 -12.93 -0.98
N ALA A 51 -10.38 -13.29 -0.34
CA ALA A 51 -9.75 -12.51 0.71
C ALA A 51 -8.25 -12.32 0.44
N ILE A 52 -7.72 -11.20 0.90
CA ILE A 52 -6.30 -11.01 1.09
C ILE A 52 -5.93 -11.39 2.53
N ILE A 53 -4.89 -12.20 2.68
CA ILE A 53 -4.26 -12.51 3.97
C ILE A 53 -2.95 -11.76 4.01
N ARG A 54 -2.74 -10.96 5.05
CA ARG A 54 -1.53 -10.14 5.18
C ARG A 54 -1.19 -9.87 6.65
N PRO A 55 0.05 -9.47 6.97
CA PRO A 55 0.43 -9.08 8.32
C PRO A 55 -0.42 -7.92 8.84
N ILE A 56 -0.72 -7.93 10.14
CA ILE A 56 -1.40 -6.82 10.83
C ILE A 56 -0.51 -5.58 10.80
N TYR A 57 0.79 -5.76 11.07
CA TYR A 57 1.81 -4.73 11.00
C TYR A 57 2.86 -5.10 9.96
N ASN A 58 3.22 -4.14 9.11
CA ASN A 58 4.34 -4.25 8.20
C ASN A 58 4.92 -2.85 7.95
N LEU A 59 6.00 -2.51 8.65
CA LEU A 59 6.68 -1.21 8.54
C LEU A 59 7.70 -1.17 7.39
N TYR A 60 7.82 -2.26 6.64
CA TYR A 60 8.80 -2.39 5.56
C TYR A 60 8.17 -2.33 4.16
N GLY A 61 6.85 -2.17 4.07
CA GLY A 61 6.13 -2.05 2.80
C GLY A 61 6.19 -3.30 1.91
N MET A 62 6.11 -3.10 0.60
CA MET A 62 6.28 -4.11 -0.46
C MET A 62 5.33 -5.32 -0.39
N GLY A 63 4.22 -5.24 0.37
CA GLY A 63 3.24 -6.34 0.45
C GLY A 63 3.81 -7.66 0.99
N ILE A 64 4.91 -7.63 1.75
CA ILE A 64 5.60 -8.81 2.29
C ILE A 64 4.60 -9.74 2.99
N SER A 65 4.65 -11.03 2.65
CA SER A 65 3.76 -12.10 3.17
C SER A 65 2.28 -11.93 2.85
N ALA A 66 1.89 -10.98 2.01
CA ALA A 66 0.51 -10.87 1.53
C ALA A 66 0.21 -11.95 0.49
N LYS A 67 -0.97 -12.55 0.59
CA LYS A 67 -1.47 -13.54 -0.39
C LYS A 67 -2.97 -13.43 -0.57
N VAL A 68 -3.44 -13.61 -1.79
CA VAL A 68 -4.87 -13.71 -2.09
C VAL A 68 -5.30 -15.15 -2.05
N LYS A 69 -6.47 -15.39 -1.47
CA LYS A 69 -7.08 -16.70 -1.42
C LYS A 69 -8.59 -16.65 -1.57
N THR A 70 -9.12 -17.65 -2.25
CA THR A 70 -10.56 -17.88 -2.36
C THR A 70 -10.97 -18.99 -1.40
N PHE A 71 -11.94 -18.69 -0.57
CA PHE A 71 -12.48 -19.56 0.46
C PHE A 71 -13.92 -19.97 0.15
N ARG A 72 -14.31 -21.12 0.68
CA ARG A 72 -15.68 -21.58 0.81
C ARG A 72 -16.08 -21.49 2.28
N PRO A 73 -16.70 -20.40 2.75
CA PRO A 73 -16.88 -20.14 4.19
C PRO A 73 -17.61 -21.27 4.95
N MET A 74 -18.48 -21.99 4.29
CA MET A 74 -19.20 -23.11 4.92
C MET A 74 -18.30 -24.34 5.22
N ILE A 75 -17.16 -24.45 4.53
CA ILE A 75 -16.22 -25.58 4.64
C ILE A 75 -14.93 -25.12 5.32
N ASP A 76 -14.39 -23.99 4.86
CA ASP A 76 -13.04 -23.57 5.21
C ASP A 76 -12.96 -22.89 6.58
N ASN A 77 -14.10 -22.44 7.17
CA ASN A 77 -14.11 -21.80 8.48
C ASN A 77 -13.62 -22.72 9.61
N GLU A 78 -13.94 -24.00 9.55
CA GLU A 78 -13.44 -24.96 10.53
C GLU A 78 -11.91 -25.08 10.46
N PHE A 79 -11.35 -25.10 9.25
CA PHE A 79 -9.91 -25.10 9.03
C PHE A 79 -9.24 -23.82 9.52
N ILE A 80 -9.84 -22.64 9.30
CA ILE A 80 -9.29 -21.36 9.74
C ILE A 80 -9.22 -21.30 11.27
N ILE A 81 -10.28 -21.75 11.94
CA ILE A 81 -10.38 -21.66 13.42
C ILE A 81 -9.50 -22.74 14.08
N ASN A 82 -9.56 -23.98 13.60
CA ASN A 82 -9.03 -25.14 14.32
C ASN A 82 -7.60 -25.51 13.90
N HIS A 83 -7.15 -25.13 12.71
CA HIS A 83 -5.89 -25.61 12.13
C HIS A 83 -4.87 -24.52 11.82
N GLY A 84 -5.07 -23.28 12.32
CA GLY A 84 -4.07 -22.21 12.17
C GLY A 84 -3.77 -21.84 10.72
N TYR A 85 -4.77 -21.90 9.85
CA TYR A 85 -4.63 -21.64 8.42
C TYR A 85 -4.10 -20.23 8.10
N ILE A 86 -4.35 -19.27 9.00
CA ILE A 86 -3.81 -17.93 8.98
C ILE A 86 -2.81 -17.83 10.12
N SER A 87 -1.56 -17.53 9.81
CA SER A 87 -0.47 -17.44 10.78
C SER A 87 -0.74 -16.38 11.84
N PRO A 88 -0.27 -16.55 13.08
CA PRO A 88 -0.31 -15.49 14.09
C PRO A 88 0.29 -14.17 13.55
N GLY A 89 -0.29 -13.05 13.93
CA GLY A 89 0.12 -11.74 13.44
C GLY A 89 -0.39 -11.38 12.05
N HIS A 90 -1.16 -12.27 11.40
CA HIS A 90 -1.84 -12.03 10.13
C HIS A 90 -3.35 -11.91 10.35
N PHE A 91 -4.02 -11.31 9.38
CA PHE A 91 -5.46 -11.19 9.31
C PHE A 91 -5.96 -11.41 7.89
N TRP A 92 -7.22 -11.73 7.74
CA TRP A 92 -7.91 -11.75 6.47
C TRP A 92 -8.74 -10.48 6.30
N CYS A 93 -8.81 -9.98 5.08
CA CYS A 93 -9.69 -8.89 4.68
C CYS A 93 -10.31 -9.24 3.32
N GLU A 94 -11.53 -8.79 3.07
CA GLU A 94 -12.11 -8.92 1.74
C GLU A 94 -11.17 -8.33 0.69
N TYR A 95 -11.10 -9.01 -0.47
CA TYR A 95 -10.20 -8.62 -1.54
C TYR A 95 -10.91 -7.62 -2.47
N PHE A 96 -10.24 -6.53 -2.76
CA PHE A 96 -10.71 -5.52 -3.69
C PHE A 96 -10.04 -5.69 -5.04
N GLU A 97 -10.85 -5.59 -6.11
CA GLU A 97 -10.41 -5.54 -7.49
C GLU A 97 -10.68 -4.15 -8.02
N GLY A 98 -9.78 -3.60 -8.84
CA GLY A 98 -9.89 -2.26 -9.37
C GLY A 98 -8.54 -1.61 -9.63
N THR A 99 -8.55 -0.30 -9.82
CA THR A 99 -7.37 0.50 -10.05
C THR A 99 -6.63 0.78 -8.76
N HIS A 100 -5.32 0.51 -8.74
CA HIS A 100 -4.46 0.82 -7.59
C HIS A 100 -4.00 2.26 -7.65
N TYR A 101 -4.34 3.04 -6.63
CA TYR A 101 -3.87 4.42 -6.46
C TYR A 101 -2.89 4.50 -5.28
N SER A 102 -1.86 5.33 -5.44
CA SER A 102 -1.03 5.90 -4.38
C SER A 102 -1.22 7.41 -4.40
N ILE A 103 -1.69 7.99 -3.30
CA ILE A 103 -2.07 9.41 -3.24
C ILE A 103 -1.38 10.05 -2.04
N ASP A 104 -0.55 11.06 -2.32
CA ASP A 104 0.05 11.88 -1.29
C ASP A 104 -0.81 13.07 -0.97
N TYR A 105 -1.05 13.27 0.31
CA TYR A 105 -1.79 14.37 0.87
C TYR A 105 -0.90 15.24 1.74
N LYS A 106 -1.13 16.54 1.66
CA LYS A 106 -0.56 17.52 2.58
C LYS A 106 -1.65 18.07 3.49
N ARG A 107 -1.32 18.23 4.76
CA ARG A 107 -2.20 18.89 5.72
C ARG A 107 -2.35 20.38 5.38
N THR A 108 -3.57 20.90 5.44
CA THR A 108 -3.80 22.34 5.30
C THR A 108 -3.52 23.06 6.61
N ASP A 109 -3.06 24.32 6.52
CA ASP A 109 -2.67 25.14 7.69
C ASP A 109 -3.87 25.57 8.56
N GLN A 110 -5.11 25.38 8.08
CA GLN A 110 -6.30 25.79 8.80
C GLN A 110 -7.24 24.60 9.08
N PRO A 111 -7.38 24.22 10.35
CA PRO A 111 -8.36 23.20 10.71
C PRO A 111 -9.78 23.72 10.49
N LYS A 112 -10.63 22.89 9.90
CA LYS A 112 -12.08 23.13 9.85
C LYS A 112 -12.70 22.65 11.16
N GLY A 113 -12.76 23.53 12.15
CA GLY A 113 -13.14 23.14 13.52
C GLY A 113 -12.01 22.37 14.21
N SER A 114 -12.31 21.17 14.73
CA SER A 114 -11.30 20.26 15.33
C SER A 114 -10.69 19.27 14.33
N LEU A 115 -11.04 19.38 13.05
CA LEU A 115 -10.63 18.41 12.02
C LEU A 115 -9.65 19.08 11.04
N TRP A 116 -8.58 18.38 10.71
CA TRP A 116 -7.65 18.81 9.67
C TRP A 116 -8.18 18.47 8.28
N ALA A 117 -7.98 19.36 7.34
CA ALA A 117 -8.22 19.06 5.93
C ALA A 117 -6.93 18.58 5.29
N TRP A 118 -7.06 17.60 4.41
CA TRP A 118 -5.96 16.99 3.66
C TRP A 118 -6.17 17.29 2.18
N GLU A 119 -5.16 17.86 1.53
CA GLU A 119 -5.19 18.20 0.11
C GLU A 119 -4.26 17.25 -0.66
N PRO A 120 -4.77 16.52 -1.68
CA PRO A 120 -3.92 15.68 -2.51
C PRO A 120 -3.01 16.54 -3.39
N PHE A 121 -1.73 16.22 -3.45
CA PHE A 121 -0.75 16.97 -4.26
C PHE A 121 0.06 16.09 -5.22
N CYS A 122 0.11 14.77 -5.01
CA CYS A 122 0.66 13.81 -5.93
C CYS A 122 -0.24 12.58 -5.97
N THR A 123 -0.56 12.12 -7.16
CA THR A 123 -1.39 10.93 -7.34
C THR A 123 -0.84 10.07 -8.47
N MET A 124 -0.72 8.80 -8.20
CA MET A 124 -0.28 7.83 -9.19
C MET A 124 -1.23 6.64 -9.26
N VAL A 125 -1.33 6.08 -10.46
CA VAL A 125 -1.99 4.81 -10.73
C VAL A 125 -0.93 3.77 -11.04
N GLY A 126 -0.99 2.64 -10.34
CA GLY A 126 -0.10 1.51 -10.52
C GLY A 126 -0.75 0.37 -11.31
N GLU A 127 -0.05 -0.12 -12.32
CA GLU A 127 -0.38 -1.36 -13.02
C GLU A 127 0.51 -2.48 -12.48
N LYS A 128 -0.07 -3.63 -12.18
CA LYS A 128 0.64 -4.79 -11.65
C LYS A 128 0.78 -5.89 -12.69
N GLU A 129 1.80 -6.71 -12.52
CA GLU A 129 1.90 -7.98 -13.24
C GLU A 129 0.71 -8.87 -12.88
N GLU A 130 0.22 -9.61 -13.87
CA GLU A 130 -0.92 -10.51 -13.66
C GLU A 130 -0.63 -11.52 -12.54
N ASN A 131 -1.58 -11.66 -11.62
CA ASN A 131 -1.47 -12.55 -10.45
C ASN A 131 -0.34 -12.23 -9.45
N ASN A 132 0.30 -11.06 -9.56
CA ASN A 132 1.32 -10.59 -8.64
C ASN A 132 0.81 -9.40 -7.82
N LEU A 133 0.89 -9.48 -6.48
CA LEU A 133 0.40 -8.44 -5.59
C LEU A 133 1.40 -7.29 -5.42
N THR A 134 2.68 -7.55 -5.65
CA THR A 134 3.79 -6.68 -5.26
C THR A 134 4.59 -6.15 -6.44
N LYS A 135 4.61 -6.88 -7.56
CA LYS A 135 5.37 -6.49 -8.75
C LYS A 135 4.53 -5.56 -9.62
N PHE A 136 4.83 -4.28 -9.54
CA PHE A 136 4.28 -3.28 -10.45
C PHE A 136 5.06 -3.26 -11.75
N THR A 137 4.36 -3.10 -12.85
CA THR A 137 4.92 -2.98 -14.21
C THR A 137 5.02 -1.52 -14.65
N LYS A 138 4.16 -0.66 -14.11
CA LYS A 138 4.14 0.76 -14.46
C LYS A 138 3.41 1.59 -13.40
N TRP A 139 3.85 2.84 -13.25
CA TRP A 139 3.14 3.90 -12.55
C TRP A 139 2.89 5.07 -13.51
N VAL A 140 1.75 5.72 -13.37
CA VAL A 140 1.38 6.90 -14.17
C VAL A 140 0.88 7.99 -13.24
N SER A 141 1.44 9.20 -13.36
CA SER A 141 0.92 10.37 -12.66
C SER A 141 -0.43 10.79 -13.24
N VAL A 142 -1.44 10.95 -12.38
CA VAL A 142 -2.80 11.31 -12.74
C VAL A 142 -3.33 12.44 -11.88
N ASN A 143 -4.44 13.05 -12.31
CA ASN A 143 -5.16 13.98 -11.43
C ASN A 143 -5.75 13.22 -10.24
N PRO A 144 -5.74 13.83 -9.02
CA PRO A 144 -6.32 13.19 -7.86
C PRO A 144 -7.81 12.95 -8.04
N PRO A 145 -8.32 11.79 -7.65
CA PRO A 145 -9.74 11.53 -7.66
C PRO A 145 -10.45 12.39 -6.61
N LYS A 146 -11.73 12.71 -6.86
CA LYS A 146 -12.55 13.49 -5.94
C LYS A 146 -13.23 12.60 -4.90
N TRP A 147 -12.45 12.01 -4.02
CA TRP A 147 -12.97 11.20 -2.92
C TRP A 147 -12.91 11.96 -1.59
N ASN A 148 -13.87 11.69 -0.73
CA ASN A 148 -13.85 12.19 0.63
C ASN A 148 -13.07 11.20 1.51
N LEU A 149 -12.08 11.70 2.22
CA LEU A 149 -11.39 10.90 3.22
C LEU A 149 -12.32 10.60 4.41
N PRO A 150 -12.25 9.38 4.97
CA PRO A 150 -12.97 9.05 6.21
C PRO A 150 -12.62 10.00 7.35
N ARG A 151 -13.61 10.29 8.20
CA ARG A 151 -13.46 11.27 9.29
C ARG A 151 -12.29 11.00 10.21
N PHE A 152 -12.00 9.74 10.53
CA PHE A 152 -10.89 9.39 11.43
C PHE A 152 -9.51 9.80 10.87
N ILE A 153 -9.36 9.94 9.55
CA ILE A 153 -8.12 10.46 8.94
C ILE A 153 -7.98 11.95 9.22
N SER A 154 -9.08 12.69 9.26
CA SER A 154 -9.06 14.12 9.62
C SER A 154 -8.76 14.38 11.10
N GLU A 155 -8.75 13.33 11.93
CA GLU A 155 -8.37 13.41 13.34
C GLU A 155 -6.85 13.23 13.56
N ILE A 156 -6.08 12.86 12.51
CA ILE A 156 -4.62 12.73 12.58
C ILE A 156 -4.02 14.14 12.68
N ASP A 157 -3.44 14.44 13.83
CA ASP A 157 -2.79 15.71 14.11
C ASP A 157 -1.27 15.61 14.08
N ASN A 158 -0.57 16.75 14.08
CA ASN A 158 0.90 16.84 14.14
C ASN A 158 1.68 16.09 13.05
N VAL A 159 0.99 15.61 12.01
CA VAL A 159 1.55 14.97 10.82
C VAL A 159 1.38 15.95 9.66
N GLU A 160 2.44 16.17 8.87
CA GLU A 160 2.39 17.09 7.73
C GLU A 160 1.91 16.42 6.45
N PHE A 161 2.31 15.16 6.24
CA PHE A 161 2.02 14.42 5.03
C PHE A 161 1.41 13.05 5.35
N LEU A 162 0.52 12.61 4.46
CA LEU A 162 0.03 11.23 4.42
C LEU A 162 0.24 10.68 3.02
N ASN A 163 0.59 9.40 2.93
CA ASN A 163 0.37 8.64 1.72
C ASN A 163 -0.75 7.63 1.96
N ILE A 164 -1.69 7.55 1.05
CA ILE A 164 -2.85 6.65 1.13
C ILE A 164 -2.84 5.77 -0.10
N GLU A 165 -2.80 4.45 0.12
CA GLU A 165 -2.97 3.47 -0.94
C GLU A 165 -4.39 2.93 -0.95
N CYS A 166 -5.00 2.88 -2.14
CA CYS A 166 -6.37 2.39 -2.32
C CYS A 166 -6.55 1.61 -3.63
N ILE A 167 -7.55 0.74 -3.63
CA ILE A 167 -8.09 0.12 -4.84
C ILE A 167 -9.42 0.80 -5.12
N ASP A 168 -9.49 1.56 -6.23
CA ASP A 168 -10.54 2.54 -6.46
C ASP A 168 -10.70 3.44 -5.22
N ASP A 169 -11.90 3.54 -4.63
CA ASP A 169 -12.16 4.30 -3.40
C ASP A 169 -11.92 3.52 -2.09
N LYS A 170 -11.40 2.29 -2.15
CA LYS A 170 -11.19 1.41 -0.99
C LYS A 170 -9.77 1.56 -0.45
N ILE A 171 -9.63 2.35 0.62
CA ILE A 171 -8.35 2.53 1.33
C ILE A 171 -7.92 1.21 1.96
N PHE A 172 -6.67 0.79 1.76
CA PHE A 172 -6.13 -0.41 2.38
C PHE A 172 -4.81 -0.18 3.13
N GLU A 173 -4.10 0.91 2.86
CA GLU A 173 -2.91 1.35 3.60
C GLU A 173 -2.89 2.86 3.79
N ILE A 174 -2.37 3.30 4.94
CA ILE A 174 -2.14 4.69 5.28
C ILE A 174 -0.73 4.77 5.85
N HIS A 175 0.05 5.71 5.34
CA HIS A 175 1.41 5.99 5.79
C HIS A 175 1.48 7.44 6.31
N LEU A 176 2.19 7.66 7.41
CA LEU A 176 2.37 8.99 8.02
C LEU A 176 3.59 9.72 7.42
N ARG A 177 3.74 9.64 6.13
CA ARG A 177 4.80 10.21 5.31
C ARG A 177 4.32 10.36 3.87
N THR A 178 5.13 10.95 3.02
CA THR A 178 4.90 10.87 1.56
C THR A 178 5.24 9.47 1.05
N GLY A 179 4.65 9.08 -0.07
CA GLY A 179 5.10 7.93 -0.83
C GLY A 179 6.54 8.15 -1.33
N ASN A 180 7.29 7.05 -1.50
CA ASN A 180 8.62 7.11 -2.12
C ASN A 180 8.51 7.21 -3.65
N ASP A 181 7.74 8.20 -4.11
CA ASP A 181 7.28 8.27 -5.48
C ASP A 181 8.22 9.07 -6.35
N VAL A 182 8.79 8.39 -7.35
CA VAL A 182 9.72 8.98 -8.31
C VAL A 182 9.05 10.01 -9.24
N LEU A 183 7.72 10.08 -9.22
CA LEU A 183 6.92 11.01 -10.02
C LEU A 183 6.52 12.29 -9.26
N HIS A 184 7.00 12.50 -8.04
CA HIS A 184 6.80 13.76 -7.32
C HIS A 184 7.23 14.97 -8.16
N GLY A 185 6.35 15.95 -8.26
CA GLY A 185 6.58 17.18 -9.03
C GLY A 185 6.62 16.98 -10.55
N LYS A 186 6.30 15.81 -11.06
CA LYS A 186 6.20 15.55 -12.49
C LYS A 186 4.80 15.88 -12.99
N PRO A 187 4.67 16.30 -14.27
CA PRO A 187 3.37 16.56 -14.88
C PRO A 187 2.46 15.33 -14.88
N VAL A 188 1.16 15.56 -14.90
CA VAL A 188 0.16 14.51 -15.16
C VAL A 188 0.45 13.84 -16.50
N GLY A 189 0.39 12.51 -16.51
CA GLY A 189 0.74 11.68 -17.67
C GLY A 189 2.19 11.19 -17.67
N SER A 190 3.06 11.70 -16.79
CA SER A 190 4.42 11.16 -16.61
C SER A 190 4.35 9.70 -16.17
N LYS A 191 5.32 8.92 -16.66
CA LYS A 191 5.37 7.47 -16.45
C LYS A 191 6.64 7.06 -15.74
N ALA A 192 6.52 6.08 -14.83
CA ALA A 192 7.64 5.41 -14.21
C ALA A 192 7.49 3.89 -14.37
N ILE A 193 8.46 3.25 -14.95
CA ILE A 193 8.52 1.80 -15.14
C ILE A 193 9.52 1.27 -14.11
N PRO A 194 9.09 0.48 -13.11
CA PRO A 194 10.00 -0.16 -12.17
C PRO A 194 10.94 -1.10 -12.92
N ILE A 195 12.20 -1.10 -12.55
CA ILE A 195 13.21 -2.04 -13.07
C ILE A 195 13.59 -3.00 -11.95
N TRP A 196 13.40 -4.26 -12.21
CA TRP A 196 13.72 -5.35 -11.31
C TRP A 196 15.12 -5.90 -11.63
N ASP A 197 15.75 -6.55 -10.68
CA ASP A 197 17.13 -7.02 -10.81
C ASP A 197 17.34 -8.05 -11.93
N ASP A 198 16.33 -8.84 -12.24
CA ASP A 198 16.30 -9.78 -13.36
C ASP A 198 15.98 -9.11 -14.73
N GLU A 199 15.57 -7.83 -14.73
CA GLU A 199 15.12 -7.08 -15.91
C GLU A 199 16.05 -5.95 -16.33
N GLN A 200 17.30 -5.94 -15.86
CA GLN A 200 18.27 -4.85 -16.13
C GLN A 200 18.53 -4.62 -17.64
N TYR A 201 18.34 -5.64 -18.46
CA TYR A 201 18.46 -5.53 -19.93
C TYR A 201 17.44 -4.57 -20.55
N ASN A 202 16.29 -4.33 -19.86
CA ASN A 202 15.27 -3.40 -20.32
C ASN A 202 15.73 -1.94 -20.26
N ILE A 203 16.74 -1.60 -19.46
CA ILE A 203 17.21 -0.21 -19.29
C ILE A 203 17.59 0.39 -20.63
N LYS A 204 18.46 -0.26 -21.40
CA LYS A 204 18.89 0.25 -22.71
C LYS A 204 17.75 0.41 -23.69
N ILE A 205 16.83 -0.57 -23.72
CA ILE A 205 15.67 -0.53 -24.61
C ILE A 205 14.79 0.68 -24.29
N LEU A 206 14.60 0.97 -23.01
CA LEU A 206 13.76 2.09 -22.56
C LEU A 206 14.48 3.44 -22.73
N GLU A 207 15.80 3.49 -22.59
CA GLU A 207 16.61 4.69 -22.91
C GLU A 207 16.47 5.09 -24.38
N GLU A 208 16.49 4.14 -25.30
CA GLU A 208 16.25 4.35 -26.74
C GLU A 208 14.83 4.89 -27.01
N GLN A 209 13.87 4.60 -26.14
CA GLN A 209 12.51 5.13 -26.17
C GLN A 209 12.36 6.49 -25.47
N GLY A 210 13.45 7.07 -24.98
CA GLY A 210 13.48 8.38 -24.33
C GLY A 210 13.13 8.39 -22.83
N TYR A 211 13.25 7.24 -22.16
CA TYR A 211 13.20 7.16 -20.70
C TYR A 211 14.58 7.44 -20.09
N THR A 212 14.59 7.92 -18.86
CA THR A 212 15.82 8.13 -18.07
C THR A 212 15.79 7.23 -16.84
N PHE A 213 16.88 6.50 -16.60
CA PHE A 213 17.03 5.65 -15.43
C PHE A 213 17.26 6.47 -14.17
N LYS A 214 16.52 6.15 -13.12
CA LYS A 214 16.72 6.66 -11.77
C LYS A 214 16.82 5.48 -10.81
N GLY A 215 18.00 5.27 -10.24
CA GLY A 215 18.21 4.23 -9.22
C GLY A 215 17.43 4.50 -7.96
N ASN A 216 17.21 3.48 -7.14
CA ASN A 216 16.59 3.63 -5.83
C ASN A 216 17.43 4.54 -4.94
N HIS A 217 16.78 5.47 -4.22
CA HIS A 217 17.46 6.40 -3.32
C HIS A 217 17.98 5.75 -2.04
N HIS A 218 17.43 4.61 -1.65
CA HIS A 218 17.76 3.94 -0.40
C HIS A 218 18.41 2.58 -0.65
N PRO A 219 19.73 2.46 -0.42
CA PRO A 219 20.39 1.16 -0.37
C PRO A 219 19.77 0.24 0.72
N ASP A 220 19.07 0.81 1.70
CA ASP A 220 18.46 0.07 2.80
C ASP A 220 17.20 -0.71 2.40
N SER A 221 16.50 -0.34 1.32
CA SER A 221 15.45 -1.18 0.75
C SER A 221 15.99 -2.55 0.27
N PHE A 222 17.29 -2.67 0.06
CA PHE A 222 17.97 -3.93 -0.21
C PHE A 222 18.15 -4.83 1.01
N LYS A 223 18.11 -4.29 2.24
CA LYS A 223 18.26 -5.09 3.45
C LYS A 223 17.15 -6.11 3.63
N TYR A 224 15.97 -5.85 3.07
CA TYR A 224 14.84 -6.78 3.16
C TYR A 224 15.05 -8.06 2.39
N ASN A 225 15.84 -8.03 1.33
CA ASN A 225 16.16 -9.23 0.57
C ASN A 225 17.21 -10.11 1.27
N ALA A 226 18.01 -9.56 2.19
CA ALA A 226 18.96 -10.35 2.97
C ALA A 226 18.29 -11.47 3.79
N HIS A 227 16.96 -11.36 3.98
CA HIS A 227 16.14 -12.36 4.66
C HIS A 227 15.33 -13.26 3.70
N GLY A 228 15.54 -13.15 2.39
CA GLY A 228 14.80 -13.96 1.39
C GLY A 228 13.28 -13.68 1.36
N LEU A 229 12.84 -12.51 1.80
CA LEU A 229 11.43 -12.15 1.91
C LEU A 229 10.83 -11.68 0.59
N LEU A 230 11.66 -11.27 -0.37
CA LEU A 230 11.27 -10.87 -1.71
C LEU A 230 11.96 -11.75 -2.74
N SER A 231 11.21 -12.21 -3.74
CA SER A 231 11.77 -12.96 -4.86
C SER A 231 12.55 -12.07 -5.81
N ASP A 232 12.11 -10.81 -5.97
CA ASP A 232 12.65 -9.87 -6.93
C ASP A 232 12.96 -8.53 -6.26
N LEU A 233 14.11 -7.94 -6.61
CA LEU A 233 14.53 -6.63 -6.12
C LEU A 233 14.27 -5.56 -7.18
N ARG A 234 13.55 -4.52 -6.79
CA ARG A 234 13.46 -3.31 -7.60
C ARG A 234 14.74 -2.48 -7.44
N ILE A 235 15.49 -2.31 -8.52
CA ILE A 235 16.75 -1.55 -8.54
C ILE A 235 16.58 -0.07 -8.87
N GLY A 236 15.44 0.31 -9.43
CA GLY A 236 15.15 1.70 -9.81
C GLY A 236 13.91 1.82 -10.68
N TYR A 237 13.84 2.94 -11.38
CA TYR A 237 12.78 3.26 -12.31
C TYR A 237 13.31 3.88 -13.60
N MET A 238 12.63 3.60 -14.71
CA MET A 238 12.74 4.36 -15.96
C MET A 238 11.63 5.39 -16.01
N ILE A 239 11.97 6.68 -16.13
CA ILE A 239 11.03 7.81 -16.02
C ILE A 239 10.92 8.53 -17.35
N LYS A 240 9.69 8.85 -17.75
CA LYS A 240 9.39 9.67 -18.94
C LYS A 240 8.26 10.65 -18.66
#